data_64406adabccc466cc901f87dacb929d3
#
_entry.id   64406adabccc466cc901f87dacb929d3
#
_cell.length_a   1.000
_cell.length_b   1.000
_cell.length_c   1.000
_cell.angle_alpha   90.00
_cell.angle_beta   90.00
_cell.angle_gamma   90.00
#
_symmetry.space_group_name_H-M   'P 1'
#
loop_
_entity.id
_entity.type
_entity.pdbx_description
1 polymer ?
#
loop_
_entity_poly.entity_id
_entity_poly.type
_entity_poly.pdbx_seq_one_letter_code
_entity_poly.pdbx_strand_id
1 'polypeptide(L)'
;EDLYRVLGKRQLAGERLLLLSRAMVVLIALVAIALAANPSDTILGLVGFAWAGFGAAFGPVVIASLYWKGLTSQGAIAGMITGAVTVFMWGSVDSPITEIYEIVPGVVLATAVMVAVSATTRTRPGVAKEFDTAMRVNDYAMRNPEASFEQALERNRGADA
;
A
#
# COMPACT_ATOMS: atom_id res chain seq x y z
N GLU A 1 1.56 -16.73 1.83
CA GLU A 1 0.40 -17.57 2.20
C GLU A 1 -0.92 -16.79 2.12
N ASP A 2 -0.94 -15.54 2.59
CA ASP A 2 -2.16 -14.73 2.68
C ASP A 2 -2.70 -14.29 1.32
N LEU A 3 -1.83 -13.88 0.39
CA LEU A 3 -2.24 -13.52 -0.98
C LEU A 3 -2.92 -14.68 -1.71
N TYR A 4 -2.47 -15.91 -1.45
CA TYR A 4 -3.02 -17.09 -2.10
C TYR A 4 -4.38 -17.51 -1.48
N ARG A 5 -4.57 -17.32 -0.18
CA ARG A 5 -5.86 -17.54 0.49
C ARG A 5 -6.94 -16.57 0.01
N VAL A 6 -6.55 -15.33 -0.32
CA VAL A 6 -7.48 -14.30 -0.78
C VAL A 6 -7.85 -14.46 -2.26
N LEU A 7 -6.90 -14.87 -3.11
CA LEU A 7 -7.09 -15.01 -4.56
C LEU A 7 -7.53 -16.41 -5.02
N GLY A 8 -7.20 -17.46 -4.25
CA GLY A 8 -7.46 -18.84 -4.61
C GLY A 8 -8.56 -19.49 -3.78
N LYS A 9 -9.68 -19.81 -4.38
CA LYS A 9 -10.75 -20.63 -3.78
C LYS A 9 -10.38 -22.12 -3.56
N ARG A 10 -9.13 -22.53 -3.83
CA ARG A 10 -8.65 -23.92 -3.67
C ARG A 10 -7.51 -23.97 -2.66
N GLN A 11 -7.65 -24.82 -1.66
CA GLN A 11 -6.52 -25.20 -0.79
C GLN A 11 -5.52 -26.00 -1.63
N LEU A 12 -4.36 -25.41 -1.93
CA LEU A 12 -3.25 -26.16 -2.51
C LEU A 12 -2.64 -27.04 -1.41
N ALA A 13 -2.31 -28.28 -1.80
CA ALA A 13 -1.53 -29.17 -0.95
C ALA A 13 -0.21 -28.49 -0.54
N GLY A 14 0.24 -28.69 0.71
CA GLY A 14 1.40 -28.00 1.28
C GLY A 14 2.67 -28.04 0.40
N GLU A 15 2.87 -29.10 -0.37
CA GLU A 15 3.99 -29.22 -1.33
C GLU A 15 3.96 -28.16 -2.44
N ARG A 16 2.78 -27.82 -2.96
CA ARG A 16 2.64 -26.80 -4.02
C ARG A 16 2.85 -25.38 -3.48
N LEU A 17 2.47 -25.13 -2.24
CA LEU A 17 2.78 -23.86 -1.54
C LEU A 17 4.28 -23.70 -1.33
N LEU A 18 4.98 -24.77 -0.93
CA LEU A 18 6.43 -24.77 -0.79
C LEU A 18 7.14 -24.52 -2.13
N LEU A 19 6.68 -25.17 -3.21
CA LEU A 19 7.23 -24.96 -4.55
C LEU A 19 7.00 -23.51 -5.02
N LEU A 20 5.81 -22.96 -4.80
CA LEU A 20 5.50 -21.58 -5.15
C LEU A 20 6.38 -20.60 -4.38
N SER A 21 6.53 -20.79 -3.08
CA SER A 21 7.41 -19.94 -2.25
C SER A 21 8.87 -20.00 -2.73
N ARG A 22 9.38 -21.18 -3.03
CA ARG A 22 10.73 -21.35 -3.56
C ARG A 22 10.88 -20.71 -4.94
N ALA A 23 9.90 -20.88 -5.84
CA ALA A 23 9.90 -20.23 -7.14
C ALA A 23 9.92 -18.71 -7.04
N MET A 24 9.16 -18.12 -6.10
CA MET A 24 9.16 -16.68 -5.86
C MET A 24 10.51 -16.19 -5.32
N VAL A 25 11.14 -16.91 -4.42
CA VAL A 25 12.48 -16.56 -3.91
C VAL A 25 13.51 -16.59 -5.07
N VAL A 26 13.47 -17.63 -5.91
CA VAL A 26 14.36 -17.73 -7.08
C VAL A 26 14.09 -16.59 -8.07
N LEU A 27 12.83 -16.26 -8.33
CA LEU A 27 12.45 -15.15 -9.21
C LEU A 27 13.00 -13.82 -8.69
N ILE A 28 12.83 -13.53 -7.40
CA ILE A 28 13.35 -12.31 -6.76
C ILE A 28 14.88 -12.30 -6.85
N ALA A 29 15.54 -13.42 -6.59
CA ALA A 29 17.00 -13.52 -6.70
C ALA A 29 17.49 -13.28 -8.12
N LEU A 30 16.81 -13.80 -9.13
CA LEU A 30 17.16 -13.57 -10.55
C LEU A 30 16.97 -12.11 -10.94
N VAL A 31 15.88 -11.46 -10.49
CA VAL A 31 15.67 -10.03 -10.72
C VAL A 31 16.76 -9.21 -10.03
N ALA A 32 17.11 -9.53 -8.79
CA ALA A 32 18.18 -8.86 -8.07
C ALA A 32 19.55 -9.00 -8.77
N ILE A 33 19.88 -10.20 -9.26
CA ILE A 33 21.12 -10.46 -10.02
C ILE A 33 21.10 -9.66 -11.33
N ALA A 34 19.98 -9.63 -12.05
CA ALA A 34 19.85 -8.88 -13.28
C ALA A 34 20.06 -7.38 -13.09
N LEU A 35 19.51 -6.83 -11.99
CA LEU A 35 19.73 -5.42 -11.60
C LEU A 35 21.19 -5.17 -11.18
N ALA A 36 21.81 -6.10 -10.47
CA ALA A 36 23.20 -5.99 -10.04
C ALA A 36 24.23 -6.19 -11.16
N ALA A 37 23.86 -6.86 -12.24
CA ALA A 37 24.77 -7.15 -13.37
C ALA A 37 25.11 -5.90 -14.21
N ASN A 38 24.33 -4.85 -14.11
CA ASN A 38 24.57 -3.59 -14.80
C ASN A 38 24.57 -2.42 -13.80
N PRO A 39 25.63 -2.28 -13.00
CA PRO A 39 25.71 -1.22 -11.97
C PRO A 39 25.95 0.13 -12.65
N SER A 40 24.89 0.75 -13.13
CA SER A 40 24.93 2.12 -13.65
C SER A 40 24.94 3.17 -12.54
N ASP A 41 24.71 2.73 -11.29
CA ASP A 41 24.53 3.62 -10.15
C ASP A 41 25.35 3.21 -8.92
N THR A 42 25.53 4.17 -8.02
CA THR A 42 26.13 3.88 -6.71
C THR A 42 25.16 3.06 -5.85
N ILE A 43 25.68 2.29 -4.88
CA ILE A 43 24.85 1.54 -3.91
C ILE A 43 23.82 2.46 -3.26
N LEU A 44 24.21 3.71 -2.96
CA LEU A 44 23.34 4.70 -2.35
C LEU A 44 22.20 5.12 -3.31
N GLY A 45 22.49 5.27 -4.60
CA GLY A 45 21.47 5.54 -5.63
C GLY A 45 20.45 4.43 -5.74
N LEU A 46 20.88 3.16 -5.78
CA LEU A 46 19.97 2.01 -5.80
C LEU A 46 19.08 1.92 -4.55
N VAL A 47 19.63 2.20 -3.38
CA VAL A 47 18.85 2.26 -2.13
C VAL A 47 17.86 3.41 -2.19
N GLY A 48 18.29 4.61 -2.62
CA GLY A 48 17.42 5.78 -2.78
C GLY A 48 16.25 5.50 -3.74
N PHE A 49 16.53 4.88 -4.88
CA PHE A 49 15.53 4.46 -5.85
C PHE A 49 14.51 3.46 -5.27
N ALA A 50 14.98 2.45 -4.52
CA ALA A 50 14.10 1.50 -3.84
C ALA A 50 13.18 2.20 -2.82
N TRP A 51 13.72 3.13 -2.02
CA TRP A 51 12.94 3.93 -1.07
C TRP A 51 11.94 4.85 -1.75
N ALA A 52 12.31 5.46 -2.89
CA ALA A 52 11.39 6.26 -3.70
C ALA A 52 10.21 5.43 -4.19
N GLY A 53 10.46 4.21 -4.70
CA GLY A 53 9.43 3.28 -5.12
C GLY A 53 8.48 2.89 -3.99
N PHE A 54 9.02 2.53 -2.82
CA PHE A 54 8.22 2.24 -1.63
C PHE A 54 7.40 3.46 -1.17
N GLY A 55 8.03 4.62 -1.06
CA GLY A 55 7.38 5.85 -0.63
C GLY A 55 6.23 6.25 -1.55
N ALA A 56 6.45 6.18 -2.86
CA ALA A 56 5.43 6.52 -3.86
C ALA A 56 4.29 5.50 -3.93
N ALA A 57 4.58 4.21 -3.75
CA ALA A 57 3.56 3.17 -3.79
C ALA A 57 2.69 3.15 -2.53
N PHE A 58 3.30 3.19 -1.35
CA PHE A 58 2.58 2.97 -0.10
C PHE A 58 2.22 4.26 0.64
N GLY A 59 3.02 5.32 0.54
CA GLY A 59 2.81 6.57 1.25
C GLY A 59 1.40 7.15 1.09
N PRO A 60 0.94 7.42 -0.13
CA PRO A 60 -0.40 7.96 -0.36
C PRO A 60 -1.51 7.05 0.16
N VAL A 61 -1.36 5.73 -0.01
CA VAL A 61 -2.38 4.75 0.40
C VAL A 61 -2.49 4.68 1.92
N VAL A 62 -1.36 4.67 2.64
CA VAL A 62 -1.35 4.67 4.11
C VAL A 62 -1.98 5.95 4.65
N ILE A 63 -1.60 7.12 4.13
CA ILE A 63 -2.19 8.39 4.55
C ILE A 63 -3.71 8.39 4.27
N ALA A 64 -4.12 8.02 3.06
CA ALA A 64 -5.52 7.97 2.70
C ALA A 64 -6.33 6.99 3.55
N SER A 65 -5.76 5.82 3.90
CA SER A 65 -6.44 4.83 4.74
C SER A 65 -6.73 5.33 6.16
N LEU A 66 -5.90 6.25 6.66
CA LEU A 66 -6.07 6.83 8.00
C LEU A 66 -7.03 8.02 8.02
N TYR A 67 -7.07 8.82 6.96
CA TYR A 67 -7.80 10.10 6.96
C TYR A 67 -8.99 10.15 6.01
N TRP A 68 -9.11 9.22 5.06
CA TRP A 68 -10.14 9.29 4.03
C TRP A 68 -10.99 8.02 3.93
N LYS A 69 -12.19 8.06 4.47
CA LYS A 69 -13.17 6.96 4.43
C LYS A 69 -13.67 6.59 3.02
N GLY A 70 -13.44 7.43 2.03
CA GLY A 70 -13.79 7.18 0.63
C GLY A 70 -12.80 6.28 -0.10
N LEU A 71 -11.68 5.89 0.53
CA LEU A 71 -10.70 5.00 -0.09
C LEU A 71 -11.31 3.63 -0.38
N THR A 72 -11.18 3.17 -1.63
CA THR A 72 -11.59 1.84 -2.04
C THR A 72 -10.39 0.92 -2.24
N SER A 73 -10.59 -0.39 -2.06
CA SER A 73 -9.52 -1.38 -2.30
C SER A 73 -8.97 -1.31 -3.72
N GLN A 74 -9.84 -1.03 -4.71
CA GLN A 74 -9.42 -0.87 -6.10
C GLN A 74 -8.61 0.40 -6.31
N GLY A 75 -9.02 1.52 -5.68
CA GLY A 75 -8.26 2.76 -5.69
C GLY A 75 -6.89 2.63 -5.03
N ALA A 76 -6.81 1.94 -3.89
CA ALA A 76 -5.56 1.66 -3.21
C ALA A 76 -4.59 0.88 -4.10
N ILE A 77 -5.05 -0.23 -4.71
CA ILE A 77 -4.23 -1.06 -5.60
C ILE A 77 -3.79 -0.26 -6.83
N ALA A 78 -4.70 0.49 -7.46
CA ALA A 78 -4.38 1.32 -8.61
C ALA A 78 -3.32 2.40 -8.27
N GLY A 79 -3.45 3.05 -7.11
CA GLY A 79 -2.47 4.02 -6.61
C GLY A 79 -1.10 3.40 -6.37
N MET A 80 -1.04 2.24 -5.70
CA MET A 80 0.22 1.51 -5.46
C MET A 80 0.93 1.14 -6.77
N ILE A 81 0.20 0.56 -7.72
CA ILE A 81 0.78 0.18 -9.02
C ILE A 81 1.27 1.43 -9.77
N THR A 82 0.48 2.49 -9.80
CA THR A 82 0.84 3.74 -10.48
C THR A 82 2.09 4.35 -9.85
N GLY A 83 2.18 4.41 -8.52
CA GLY A 83 3.34 4.96 -7.82
C GLY A 83 4.62 4.19 -8.15
N ALA A 84 4.58 2.86 -8.05
CA ALA A 84 5.73 2.01 -8.37
C ALA A 84 6.16 2.14 -9.84
N VAL A 85 5.21 2.07 -10.78
CA VAL A 85 5.49 2.19 -12.22
C VAL A 85 6.04 3.57 -12.56
N THR A 86 5.49 4.63 -11.98
CA THR A 86 5.95 6.00 -12.23
C THR A 86 7.40 6.19 -11.79
N VAL A 87 7.77 5.74 -10.59
CA VAL A 87 9.14 5.81 -10.10
C VAL A 87 10.08 5.04 -11.00
N PHE A 88 9.70 3.83 -11.40
CA PHE A 88 10.51 3.00 -12.29
C PHE A 88 10.71 3.66 -13.66
N MET A 89 9.66 4.17 -14.28
CA MET A 89 9.75 4.85 -15.58
C MET A 89 10.54 6.16 -15.48
N TRP A 90 10.31 6.95 -14.43
CA TRP A 90 10.99 8.22 -14.22
C TRP A 90 12.49 8.06 -14.05
N GLY A 91 12.92 7.11 -13.22
CA GLY A 91 14.33 6.82 -12.99
C GLY A 91 15.04 6.12 -14.17
N SER A 92 14.27 5.63 -15.16
CA SER A 92 14.84 4.98 -16.36
C SER A 92 15.02 5.93 -17.54
N VAL A 93 14.58 7.19 -17.44
CA VAL A 93 14.64 8.18 -18.53
C VAL A 93 15.57 9.32 -18.16
N ASP A 94 16.68 9.43 -18.89
CA ASP A 94 17.59 10.57 -18.80
C ASP A 94 17.03 11.76 -19.57
N SER A 95 16.40 12.70 -18.87
CA SER A 95 15.83 13.92 -19.44
C SER A 95 15.99 15.09 -18.48
N PRO A 96 16.09 16.34 -18.96
CA PRO A 96 16.12 17.52 -18.09
C PRO A 96 14.92 17.64 -17.14
N ILE A 97 13.80 16.99 -17.49
CA ILE A 97 12.58 16.96 -16.65
C ILE A 97 12.74 15.98 -15.49
N THR A 98 13.62 14.97 -15.62
CA THR A 98 13.86 13.93 -14.61
C THR A 98 14.90 14.32 -13.55
N GLU A 99 15.36 15.58 -13.53
CA GLU A 99 16.17 16.11 -12.41
C GLU A 99 15.40 16.16 -11.08
N ILE A 100 14.05 16.14 -11.15
CA ILE A 100 13.20 16.03 -9.96
C ILE A 100 13.28 14.60 -9.44
N TYR A 101 13.56 14.46 -8.13
CA TYR A 101 13.63 13.16 -7.49
C TYR A 101 12.35 12.35 -7.71
N GLU A 102 12.49 11.10 -8.12
CA GLU A 102 11.44 10.20 -8.66
C GLU A 102 10.23 10.02 -7.72
N ILE A 103 10.44 10.19 -6.42
CA ILE A 103 9.36 10.06 -5.43
C ILE A 103 8.27 11.13 -5.63
N VAL A 104 8.65 12.32 -6.09
CA VAL A 104 7.72 13.45 -6.21
C VAL A 104 6.63 13.15 -7.27
N PRO A 105 7.00 12.90 -8.55
CA PRO A 105 6.00 12.53 -9.56
C PRO A 105 5.29 11.22 -9.21
N GLY A 106 5.99 10.27 -8.59
CA GLY A 106 5.41 9.00 -8.13
C GLY A 106 4.26 9.20 -7.14
N VAL A 107 4.47 9.98 -6.08
CA VAL A 107 3.45 10.29 -5.06
C VAL A 107 2.29 11.07 -5.65
N VAL A 108 2.56 12.07 -6.50
CA VAL A 108 1.52 12.91 -7.11
C VAL A 108 0.61 12.08 -8.00
N LEU A 109 1.17 11.27 -8.91
CA LEU A 109 0.39 10.43 -9.81
C LEU A 109 -0.32 9.30 -9.08
N ALA A 110 0.34 8.64 -8.11
CA ALA A 110 -0.28 7.63 -7.27
C ALA A 110 -1.52 8.18 -6.55
N THR A 111 -1.39 9.37 -5.94
CA THR A 111 -2.50 10.03 -5.25
C THR A 111 -3.64 10.39 -6.21
N ALA A 112 -3.32 10.97 -7.36
CA ALA A 112 -4.32 11.36 -8.36
C ALA A 112 -5.12 10.15 -8.87
N VAL A 113 -4.44 9.05 -9.23
CA VAL A 113 -5.08 7.83 -9.72
C VAL A 113 -5.86 7.15 -8.60
N MET A 114 -5.31 7.05 -7.40
CA MET A 114 -6.00 6.51 -6.24
C MET A 114 -7.31 7.24 -5.96
N VAL A 115 -7.30 8.56 -5.95
CA VAL A 115 -8.49 9.40 -5.74
C VAL A 115 -9.49 9.22 -6.87
N ALA A 116 -9.04 9.28 -8.13
CA ALA A 116 -9.90 9.13 -9.30
C ALA A 116 -10.60 7.76 -9.32
N VAL A 117 -9.86 6.68 -9.09
CA VAL A 117 -10.42 5.32 -9.05
C VAL A 117 -11.35 5.14 -7.85
N SER A 118 -10.99 5.67 -6.68
CA SER A 118 -11.86 5.58 -5.50
C SER A 118 -13.15 6.38 -5.67
N ALA A 119 -13.12 7.52 -6.37
CA ALA A 119 -14.31 8.31 -6.66
C ALA A 119 -15.28 7.61 -7.63
N THR A 120 -14.76 6.78 -8.54
CA THR A 120 -15.58 6.03 -9.51
C THR A 120 -16.03 4.67 -8.97
N THR A 121 -15.44 4.20 -7.88
CA THR A 121 -15.72 2.88 -7.30
C THR A 121 -16.47 3.02 -5.98
N ARG A 122 -17.44 2.15 -5.74
CA ARG A 122 -18.21 2.16 -4.49
C ARG A 122 -17.41 1.53 -3.35
N THR A 123 -17.28 2.27 -2.24
CA THR A 123 -16.75 1.73 -1.00
C THR A 123 -17.68 0.64 -0.45
N ARG A 124 -17.12 -0.47 0.05
CA ARG A 124 -17.90 -1.52 0.69
C ARG A 124 -18.53 -0.97 1.98
N PRO A 125 -19.85 -1.18 2.22
CA PRO A 125 -20.54 -0.63 3.40
C PRO A 125 -19.88 -1.01 4.74
N GLY A 126 -19.25 -2.19 4.81
CA GLY A 126 -18.52 -2.65 6.01
C GLY A 126 -17.32 -1.77 6.34
N VAL A 127 -16.53 -1.39 5.33
CA VAL A 127 -15.30 -0.58 5.51
C VAL A 127 -15.65 0.82 6.05
N ALA A 128 -16.71 1.43 5.54
CA ALA A 128 -17.17 2.74 6.02
C ALA A 128 -17.59 2.69 7.51
N LYS A 129 -18.29 1.62 7.92
CA LYS A 129 -18.67 1.41 9.33
C LYS A 129 -17.45 1.20 10.23
N GLU A 130 -16.49 0.38 9.80
CA GLU A 130 -15.26 0.13 10.55
C GLU A 130 -14.44 1.42 10.73
N PHE A 131 -14.35 2.24 9.69
CA PHE A 131 -13.67 3.54 9.75
C PHE A 131 -14.36 4.47 10.75
N ASP A 132 -15.69 4.63 10.67
CA ASP A 132 -16.45 5.49 11.58
C ASP A 132 -16.34 4.98 13.03
N THR A 133 -16.33 3.65 13.23
CA THR A 133 -16.10 3.03 14.54
C THR A 133 -14.71 3.35 15.08
N ALA A 134 -13.67 3.18 14.26
CA ALA A 134 -12.30 3.47 14.65
C ALA A 134 -12.12 4.95 15.02
N MET A 135 -12.72 5.86 14.26
CA MET A 135 -12.67 7.31 14.57
C MET A 135 -13.37 7.65 15.87
N ARG A 136 -14.56 7.06 16.16
CA ARG A 136 -15.28 7.27 17.44
C ARG A 136 -14.48 6.74 18.63
N VAL A 137 -13.89 5.55 18.50
CA VAL A 137 -13.05 4.95 19.54
C VAL A 137 -11.83 5.82 19.81
N ASN A 138 -11.18 6.31 18.76
CA ASN A 138 -10.05 7.21 18.88
C ASN A 138 -10.42 8.55 19.54
N ASP A 139 -11.55 9.18 19.14
CA ASP A 139 -12.03 10.43 19.74
C ASP A 139 -12.36 10.26 21.23
N TYR A 140 -12.97 9.11 21.59
CA TYR A 140 -13.23 8.80 22.99
C TYR A 140 -11.95 8.60 23.80
N ALA A 141 -10.97 7.88 23.25
CA ALA A 141 -9.68 7.66 23.91
C ALA A 141 -8.89 8.96 24.09
N MET A 142 -8.94 9.87 23.11
CA MET A 142 -8.30 11.19 23.20
C MET A 142 -8.93 12.08 24.27
N ARG A 143 -10.23 11.97 24.49
CA ARG A 143 -10.96 12.73 25.53
C ARG A 143 -10.85 12.12 26.93
N ASN A 144 -10.52 10.83 27.01
CA ASN A 144 -10.44 10.08 28.26
C ASN A 144 -9.13 9.28 28.29
N PRO A 145 -7.98 9.91 28.53
CA PRO A 145 -6.67 9.24 28.48
C PRO A 145 -6.51 8.14 29.53
N GLU A 146 -7.34 8.13 30.57
CA GLU A 146 -7.38 7.09 31.61
C GLU A 146 -8.22 5.85 31.18
N ALA A 147 -9.01 5.96 30.12
CA ALA A 147 -9.88 4.87 29.67
C ALA A 147 -9.07 3.82 28.90
N SER A 148 -9.29 2.54 29.22
CA SER A 148 -8.71 1.45 28.43
C SER A 148 -9.38 1.35 27.05
N PHE A 149 -8.64 0.83 26.06
CA PHE A 149 -9.15 0.58 24.72
C PHE A 149 -10.41 -0.31 24.72
N GLU A 150 -10.47 -1.29 25.61
CA GLU A 150 -11.63 -2.17 25.84
C GLU A 150 -12.88 -1.39 26.21
N GLN A 151 -12.77 -0.44 27.15
CA GLN A 151 -13.90 0.40 27.57
C GLN A 151 -14.42 1.27 26.43
N ALA A 152 -13.52 1.77 25.57
CA ALA A 152 -13.91 2.55 24.40
C ALA A 152 -14.68 1.68 23.37
N LEU A 153 -14.27 0.42 23.19
CA LEU A 153 -14.97 -0.53 22.32
C LEU A 153 -16.35 -0.94 22.85
N GLU A 154 -16.46 -1.25 24.13
CA GLU A 154 -17.72 -1.64 24.75
C GLU A 154 -18.77 -0.52 24.68
N ARG A 155 -18.36 0.71 24.95
CA ARG A 155 -19.25 1.87 24.82
C ARG A 155 -19.76 2.06 23.39
N ASN A 156 -18.91 1.85 22.39
CA ASN A 156 -19.31 1.98 21.00
C ASN A 156 -20.25 0.86 20.56
N ARG A 157 -20.07 -0.38 21.05
CA ARG A 157 -21.00 -1.50 20.82
C ARG A 157 -22.39 -1.26 21.42
N GLY A 158 -22.45 -0.62 22.60
CA GLY A 158 -23.72 -0.28 23.24
C GLY A 158 -24.45 0.90 22.57
N ALA A 159 -23.79 1.69 21.76
CA ALA A 159 -24.42 2.78 21.01
C ALA A 159 -25.02 2.34 19.66
N ASP A 160 -24.63 1.17 19.15
CA ASP A 160 -25.11 0.60 17.88
C ASP A 160 -26.21 -0.48 18.09
N ALA A 161 -26.61 -0.77 19.34
CA ALA A 161 -27.70 -1.68 19.73
C ALA A 161 -28.99 -0.92 19.97
#